data_4c12bc3d0be016aa575e9cf332416e82
#
_entry.id   4c12bc3d0be016aa575e9cf332416e82
#
_cell.length_a   1.000
_cell.length_b   1.000
_cell.length_c   1.000
_cell.angle_alpha   90.00
_cell.angle_beta   90.00
_cell.angle_gamma   90.00
#
_symmetry.space_group_name_H-M   'P 1'
#
loop_
_entity.id
_entity.type
_entity.pdbx_description
1 polymer ?
#
loop_
_entity_poly.entity_id
_entity_poly.type
_entity_poly.pdbx_seq_one_letter_code
_entity_poly.pdbx_strand_id
1 'polypeptide(L)'
;GKYKGKTLTVPHKYTDSLTDSEKYRKGDEVLISYTGEESSAIIKGLKRDTSVVFMTGLFLFTLLMVGRKSGLYSIISLFINVSVILIMINYFMKNDNQHFFILMAITVIFSTIISLLLVSGFSKKTFVAILSTLLGTFISIGISQLIMTLTNSNGIKYETMSFLTIQPTQIFLASILIGSLGAVMDVAITLTSSLYEIKAQHPTISMKRLKQSGINIGKDIMGTMTNILFFAYVS
;
A
#
# COMPACT_ATOMS: atom_id res chain seq x y z
N GLY A 1 22.84 -7.22 -22.42
CA GLY A 1 23.62 -6.33 -21.54
C GLY A 1 25.11 -6.39 -21.86
N LYS A 2 25.92 -5.49 -21.33
CA LYS A 2 27.39 -5.33 -21.60
C LYS A 2 28.23 -6.59 -21.37
N TYR A 3 27.71 -7.55 -20.61
CA TYR A 3 28.38 -8.80 -20.21
C TYR A 3 27.69 -10.07 -20.76
N LYS A 4 26.88 -9.96 -21.82
CA LYS A 4 26.18 -11.09 -22.41
C LYS A 4 27.20 -12.13 -22.93
N GLY A 5 27.03 -13.41 -22.52
CA GLY A 5 27.89 -14.52 -22.92
C GLY A 5 29.09 -14.80 -22.01
N LYS A 6 29.30 -14.04 -20.92
CA LYS A 6 30.32 -14.37 -19.91
C LYS A 6 29.79 -15.40 -18.93
N THR A 7 30.63 -16.36 -18.57
CA THR A 7 30.36 -17.34 -17.52
C THR A 7 31.07 -16.86 -16.25
N LEU A 8 30.35 -16.80 -15.14
CA LEU A 8 30.87 -16.38 -13.83
C LEU A 8 30.58 -17.49 -12.82
N THR A 9 31.54 -17.79 -11.96
CA THR A 9 31.36 -18.69 -10.83
C THR A 9 31.16 -17.85 -9.58
N VAL A 10 29.93 -17.88 -9.04
CA VAL A 10 29.56 -17.08 -7.85
C VAL A 10 29.30 -18.03 -6.69
N PRO A 11 30.06 -17.96 -5.57
CA PRO A 11 29.79 -18.76 -4.41
C PRO A 11 28.48 -18.34 -3.77
N HIS A 12 27.59 -19.29 -3.52
CA HIS A 12 26.32 -19.04 -2.86
C HIS A 12 26.17 -19.97 -1.66
N LYS A 13 25.97 -19.38 -0.47
CA LYS A 13 25.65 -20.12 0.76
C LYS A 13 24.16 -19.99 1.03
N TYR A 14 23.50 -21.09 1.29
CA TYR A 14 22.09 -21.11 1.71
C TYR A 14 21.95 -21.87 3.02
N THR A 15 20.99 -21.47 3.82
CA THR A 15 20.60 -22.14 5.07
C THR A 15 19.34 -22.99 4.83
N ASP A 16 19.20 -24.10 5.54
CA ASP A 16 18.04 -24.98 5.38
C ASP A 16 16.72 -24.31 5.76
N SER A 17 16.77 -23.26 6.57
CA SER A 17 15.60 -22.45 6.93
C SER A 17 15.02 -21.62 5.78
N LEU A 18 15.80 -21.39 4.71
CA LEU A 18 15.44 -20.57 3.55
C LEU A 18 14.91 -19.14 3.87
N THR A 19 15.12 -18.68 5.12
CA THR A 19 14.58 -17.39 5.58
C THR A 19 15.35 -16.23 4.98
N ASP A 20 16.69 -16.35 4.88
CA ASP A 20 17.58 -15.31 4.35
C ASP A 20 18.28 -15.69 3.05
N SER A 21 18.04 -16.89 2.52
CA SER A 21 18.70 -17.40 1.33
C SER A 21 17.80 -18.28 0.48
N GLU A 22 17.85 -18.09 -0.83
CA GLU A 22 17.11 -18.90 -1.80
C GLU A 22 18.01 -20.05 -2.34
N LYS A 23 17.44 -21.24 -2.52
CA LYS A 23 18.13 -22.35 -3.18
C LYS A 23 17.86 -22.32 -4.66
N TYR A 24 18.90 -22.15 -5.46
CA TYR A 24 18.80 -22.10 -6.93
C TYR A 24 18.98 -23.47 -7.55
N ARG A 25 18.27 -23.69 -8.65
CA ARG A 25 18.34 -24.92 -9.47
C ARG A 25 18.93 -24.60 -10.85
N LYS A 26 19.45 -25.63 -11.49
CA LYS A 26 19.94 -25.51 -12.88
C LYS A 26 18.78 -25.10 -13.80
N GLY A 27 18.95 -23.97 -14.49
CA GLY A 27 17.92 -23.41 -15.35
C GLY A 27 17.22 -22.19 -14.76
N ASP A 28 17.42 -21.88 -13.48
CA ASP A 28 16.85 -20.67 -12.87
C ASP A 28 17.52 -19.40 -13.42
N GLU A 29 16.74 -18.40 -13.74
CA GLU A 29 17.23 -17.07 -14.06
C GLU A 29 17.41 -16.28 -12.76
N VAL A 30 18.62 -15.75 -12.54
CA VAL A 30 18.94 -14.99 -11.33
C VAL A 30 19.43 -13.58 -11.67
N LEU A 31 19.14 -12.64 -10.77
CA LEU A 31 19.67 -11.29 -10.83
C LEU A 31 21.04 -11.25 -10.16
N ILE A 32 22.05 -10.83 -10.91
CA ILE A 32 23.44 -10.71 -10.43
C ILE A 32 23.85 -9.24 -10.42
N SER A 33 24.37 -8.77 -9.30
CA SER A 33 25.10 -7.49 -9.22
C SER A 33 26.56 -7.76 -9.54
N TYR A 34 27.11 -7.10 -10.57
CA TYR A 34 28.46 -7.29 -11.05
C TYR A 34 29.09 -5.95 -11.42
N THR A 35 30.18 -5.60 -10.75
CA THR A 35 30.88 -4.32 -10.94
C THR A 35 32.11 -4.41 -11.87
N GLY A 36 32.40 -5.59 -12.42
CA GLY A 36 33.51 -5.78 -13.38
C GLY A 36 34.60 -6.71 -12.88
N GLU A 37 34.71 -6.95 -11.58
CA GLU A 37 35.65 -7.91 -10.97
C GLU A 37 34.88 -9.18 -10.58
N GLU A 38 35.45 -10.36 -10.86
CA GLU A 38 34.79 -11.65 -10.55
C GLU A 38 34.45 -11.80 -9.07
N SER A 39 35.28 -11.26 -8.19
CA SER A 39 35.08 -11.23 -6.74
C SER A 39 33.90 -10.36 -6.28
N SER A 40 33.38 -9.49 -7.15
CA SER A 40 32.29 -8.56 -6.84
C SER A 40 30.91 -9.07 -7.26
N ALA A 41 30.84 -10.27 -7.84
CA ALA A 41 29.57 -10.84 -8.31
C ALA A 41 28.76 -11.37 -7.13
N ILE A 42 27.58 -10.79 -6.89
CA ILE A 42 26.65 -11.20 -5.83
C ILE A 42 25.30 -11.52 -6.46
N ILE A 43 24.74 -12.69 -6.14
CA ILE A 43 23.38 -13.06 -6.51
C ILE A 43 22.42 -12.31 -5.61
N LYS A 44 21.52 -11.50 -6.21
CA LYS A 44 20.49 -10.72 -5.48
C LYS A 44 19.19 -11.49 -5.27
N GLY A 45 18.91 -12.50 -6.09
CA GLY A 45 17.69 -13.31 -5.99
C GLY A 45 17.24 -13.86 -7.34
N LEU A 46 16.16 -14.65 -7.30
CA LEU A 46 15.53 -15.19 -8.50
C LEU A 46 14.90 -14.07 -9.34
N LYS A 47 15.12 -14.13 -10.65
CA LYS A 47 14.45 -13.25 -11.61
C LYS A 47 13.02 -13.78 -11.84
N ARG A 48 12.06 -13.12 -11.24
CA ARG A 48 10.64 -13.51 -11.28
C ARG A 48 9.81 -12.63 -12.23
N ASP A 49 10.44 -11.90 -13.14
CA ASP A 49 9.80 -10.91 -14.01
C ASP A 49 8.61 -11.49 -14.77
N THR A 50 8.77 -12.68 -15.37
CA THR A 50 7.70 -13.34 -16.14
C THR A 50 6.49 -13.68 -15.28
N SER A 51 6.70 -14.23 -14.08
CA SER A 51 5.63 -14.56 -13.14
C SER A 51 4.93 -13.32 -12.63
N VAL A 52 5.69 -12.26 -12.31
CA VAL A 52 5.14 -10.97 -11.86
C VAL A 52 4.32 -10.32 -12.95
N VAL A 53 4.83 -10.26 -14.19
CA VAL A 53 4.10 -9.69 -15.33
C VAL A 53 2.82 -10.48 -15.63
N PHE A 54 2.89 -11.82 -15.59
CA PHE A 54 1.71 -12.66 -15.80
C PHE A 54 0.64 -12.43 -14.72
N MET A 55 1.02 -12.44 -13.44
CA MET A 55 0.10 -12.19 -12.32
C MET A 55 -0.50 -10.80 -12.36
N THR A 56 0.32 -9.78 -12.64
CA THR A 56 -0.14 -8.40 -12.79
C THR A 56 -1.09 -8.27 -13.99
N GLY A 57 -0.76 -8.89 -15.12
CA GLY A 57 -1.62 -8.91 -16.29
C GLY A 57 -2.97 -9.58 -16.02
N LEU A 58 -2.97 -10.73 -15.32
CA LEU A 58 -4.18 -11.42 -14.93
C LEU A 58 -5.04 -10.56 -13.98
N PHE A 59 -4.41 -9.90 -13.02
CA PHE A 59 -5.10 -8.97 -12.10
C PHE A 59 -5.76 -7.81 -12.85
N LEU A 60 -5.02 -7.13 -13.74
CA LEU A 60 -5.55 -6.03 -14.55
C LEU A 60 -6.68 -6.49 -15.47
N PHE A 61 -6.52 -7.66 -16.09
CA PHE A 61 -7.55 -8.25 -16.93
C PHE A 61 -8.85 -8.53 -16.15
N THR A 62 -8.72 -9.11 -14.96
CA THR A 62 -9.87 -9.37 -14.07
C THR A 62 -10.57 -8.08 -13.66
N LEU A 63 -9.81 -7.04 -13.31
CA LEU A 63 -10.36 -5.72 -13.00
C LEU A 63 -11.15 -5.12 -14.16
N LEU A 64 -10.66 -5.24 -15.38
CA LEU A 64 -11.37 -4.75 -16.57
C LEU A 64 -12.61 -5.57 -16.89
N MET A 65 -12.51 -6.89 -16.77
CA MET A 65 -13.61 -7.80 -17.08
C MET A 65 -14.79 -7.61 -16.13
N VAL A 66 -14.52 -7.51 -14.82
CA VAL A 66 -15.55 -7.37 -13.79
C VAL A 66 -15.99 -5.91 -13.64
N GLY A 67 -15.04 -4.99 -13.54
CA GLY A 67 -15.29 -3.57 -13.24
C GLY A 67 -15.71 -2.74 -14.45
N ARG A 68 -15.52 -3.23 -15.67
CA ARG A 68 -15.83 -2.51 -16.92
C ARG A 68 -15.25 -1.07 -16.87
N LYS A 69 -16.08 -0.05 -17.04
CA LYS A 69 -15.67 1.37 -17.00
C LYS A 69 -15.08 1.74 -15.62
N SER A 70 -15.68 1.27 -14.54
CA SER A 70 -15.17 1.52 -13.19
C SER A 70 -13.80 0.87 -12.96
N GLY A 71 -13.61 -0.35 -13.51
CA GLY A 71 -12.32 -1.04 -13.50
C GLY A 71 -11.21 -0.27 -14.24
N LEU A 72 -11.55 0.33 -15.38
CA LEU A 72 -10.61 1.18 -16.12
C LEU A 72 -10.19 2.41 -15.30
N TYR A 73 -11.14 3.11 -14.68
CA TYR A 73 -10.84 4.25 -13.80
C TYR A 73 -10.01 3.84 -12.59
N SER A 74 -10.24 2.64 -12.04
CA SER A 74 -9.42 2.10 -10.95
C SER A 74 -7.98 1.85 -11.37
N ILE A 75 -7.76 1.32 -12.57
CA ILE A 75 -6.40 1.12 -13.13
C ILE A 75 -5.71 2.47 -13.35
N ILE A 76 -6.40 3.45 -13.92
CA ILE A 76 -5.86 4.80 -14.12
C ILE A 76 -5.48 5.41 -12.76
N SER A 77 -6.37 5.30 -11.77
CA SER A 77 -6.11 5.75 -10.41
C SER A 77 -4.87 5.10 -9.80
N LEU A 78 -4.73 3.77 -9.98
CA LEU A 78 -3.56 3.04 -9.50
C LEU A 78 -2.26 3.59 -10.10
N PHE A 79 -2.20 3.77 -11.42
CA PHE A 79 -1.02 4.32 -12.09
C PHE A 79 -0.70 5.74 -11.64
N ILE A 80 -1.72 6.60 -11.48
CA ILE A 80 -1.53 7.97 -10.97
C ILE A 80 -0.98 7.92 -9.54
N ASN A 81 -1.54 7.10 -8.65
CA ASN A 81 -1.08 6.99 -7.27
C ASN A 81 0.36 6.50 -7.17
N VAL A 82 0.72 5.46 -7.92
CA VAL A 82 2.11 4.98 -7.99
C VAL A 82 3.03 6.10 -8.49
N SER A 83 2.63 6.82 -9.54
CA SER A 83 3.42 7.93 -10.08
C SER A 83 3.60 9.06 -9.06
N VAL A 84 2.54 9.43 -8.34
CA VAL A 84 2.59 10.48 -7.29
C VAL A 84 3.56 10.06 -6.18
N ILE A 85 3.48 8.81 -5.70
CA ILE A 85 4.39 8.30 -4.67
C ILE A 85 5.84 8.33 -5.16
N LEU A 86 6.11 7.87 -6.38
CA LEU A 86 7.46 7.86 -6.95
C LEU A 86 8.02 9.27 -7.13
N ILE A 87 7.20 10.22 -7.59
CA ILE A 87 7.59 11.62 -7.74
C ILE A 87 7.95 12.21 -6.37
N MET A 88 7.13 11.96 -5.34
CA MET A 88 7.36 12.47 -3.99
C MET A 88 8.60 11.88 -3.34
N ILE A 89 8.85 10.58 -3.52
CA ILE A 89 10.10 9.94 -3.07
C ILE A 89 11.31 10.53 -3.78
N ASN A 90 11.24 10.71 -5.10
CA ASN A 90 12.34 11.30 -5.87
C ASN A 90 12.60 12.76 -5.47
N TYR A 91 11.55 13.54 -5.24
CA TYR A 91 11.66 14.91 -4.73
C TYR A 91 12.34 14.95 -3.36
N PHE A 92 11.93 14.04 -2.46
CA PHE A 92 12.54 13.91 -1.14
C PHE A 92 14.03 13.58 -1.23
N MET A 93 14.40 12.61 -2.06
CA MET A 93 15.81 12.18 -2.23
C MET A 93 16.72 13.30 -2.80
N LYS A 94 16.14 14.20 -3.61
CA LYS A 94 16.92 15.30 -4.23
C LYS A 94 17.14 16.50 -3.31
N ASN A 95 16.21 16.76 -2.39
CA ASN A 95 16.18 18.00 -1.64
C ASN A 95 16.66 17.90 -0.19
N ASP A 96 17.15 16.71 0.24
CA ASP A 96 17.60 16.42 1.61
C ASP A 96 16.60 16.95 2.68
N ASN A 97 15.30 16.81 2.40
CA ASN A 97 14.24 17.37 3.21
C ASN A 97 14.04 16.57 4.50
N GLN A 98 14.15 17.23 5.64
CA GLN A 98 13.90 16.61 6.96
C GLN A 98 12.40 16.30 7.22
N HIS A 99 11.50 16.65 6.29
CA HIS A 99 10.05 16.56 6.50
C HIS A 99 9.38 15.44 5.68
N PHE A 100 9.98 14.26 5.65
CA PHE A 100 9.45 13.10 4.92
C PHE A 100 7.99 12.79 5.25
N PHE A 101 7.64 12.83 6.53
CA PHE A 101 6.27 12.58 6.99
C PHE A 101 5.25 13.57 6.42
N ILE A 102 5.59 14.86 6.36
CA ILE A 102 4.70 15.89 5.81
C ILE A 102 4.48 15.66 4.31
N LEU A 103 5.55 15.33 3.58
CA LEU A 103 5.44 15.00 2.15
C LEU A 103 4.54 13.79 1.91
N MET A 104 4.67 12.75 2.74
CA MET A 104 3.80 11.58 2.65
C MET A 104 2.35 11.90 3.03
N ALA A 105 2.11 12.75 4.01
CA ALA A 105 0.78 13.21 4.37
C ALA A 105 0.10 13.97 3.22
N ILE A 106 0.83 14.86 2.55
CA ILE A 106 0.36 15.56 1.35
C ILE A 106 0.04 14.55 0.23
N THR A 107 0.93 13.59 0.00
CA THR A 107 0.74 12.51 -0.99
C THR A 107 -0.55 11.75 -0.73
N VAL A 108 -0.82 11.39 0.53
CA VAL A 108 -2.05 10.68 0.93
C VAL A 108 -3.30 11.51 0.67
N ILE A 109 -3.26 12.81 0.95
CA ILE A 109 -4.40 13.70 0.67
C ILE A 109 -4.69 13.72 -0.85
N PHE A 110 -3.67 13.95 -1.67
CA PHE A 110 -3.82 13.96 -3.13
C PHE A 110 -4.28 12.61 -3.67
N SER A 111 -3.67 11.51 -3.23
CA SER A 111 -4.03 10.16 -3.63
C SER A 111 -5.48 9.83 -3.27
N THR A 112 -5.93 10.21 -2.08
CA THR A 112 -7.32 10.01 -1.65
C THR A 112 -8.30 10.74 -2.56
N ILE A 113 -8.05 12.02 -2.80
CA ILE A 113 -8.93 12.86 -3.64
C ILE A 113 -8.99 12.30 -5.06
N ILE A 114 -7.85 12.05 -5.67
CA ILE A 114 -7.75 11.54 -7.05
C ILE A 114 -8.44 10.17 -7.17
N SER A 115 -8.13 9.24 -6.27
CA SER A 115 -8.69 7.89 -6.33
C SER A 115 -10.20 7.89 -6.21
N LEU A 116 -10.74 8.59 -5.21
CA LEU A 116 -12.16 8.61 -4.97
C LEU A 116 -12.94 9.35 -6.06
N LEU A 117 -12.41 10.44 -6.59
CA LEU A 117 -13.03 11.17 -7.70
C LEU A 117 -13.02 10.36 -8.99
N LEU A 118 -11.93 9.65 -9.29
CA LEU A 118 -11.85 8.82 -10.50
C LEU A 118 -12.78 7.60 -10.43
N VAL A 119 -12.79 6.90 -9.28
CA VAL A 119 -13.55 5.64 -9.14
C VAL A 119 -15.03 5.89 -8.91
N SER A 120 -15.39 6.84 -8.05
CA SER A 120 -16.76 7.09 -7.62
C SER A 120 -17.41 8.31 -8.30
N GLY A 121 -16.65 9.08 -9.10
CA GLY A 121 -17.11 10.28 -9.79
C GLY A 121 -17.37 11.46 -8.86
N PHE A 122 -17.76 12.59 -9.46
CA PHE A 122 -18.11 13.81 -8.71
C PHE A 122 -19.52 13.73 -8.14
N SER A 123 -19.64 13.42 -6.86
CA SER A 123 -20.92 13.35 -6.15
C SER A 123 -20.80 13.76 -4.69
N LYS A 124 -21.91 14.14 -4.06
CA LYS A 124 -21.95 14.42 -2.60
C LYS A 124 -21.47 13.21 -1.80
N LYS A 125 -21.79 12.01 -2.25
CA LYS A 125 -21.34 10.75 -1.68
C LYS A 125 -19.79 10.66 -1.67
N THR A 126 -19.17 10.95 -2.80
CA THR A 126 -17.72 10.91 -2.94
C THR A 126 -17.03 11.92 -2.03
N PHE A 127 -17.60 13.13 -1.91
CA PHE A 127 -17.04 14.15 -1.02
C PHE A 127 -17.09 13.72 0.46
N VAL A 128 -18.19 13.12 0.90
CA VAL A 128 -18.30 12.55 2.25
C VAL A 128 -17.31 11.41 2.45
N ALA A 129 -17.14 10.55 1.45
CA ALA A 129 -16.14 9.47 1.52
C ALA A 129 -14.71 10.01 1.63
N ILE A 130 -14.34 11.05 0.87
CA ILE A 130 -13.03 11.72 0.96
C ILE A 130 -12.77 12.24 2.38
N LEU A 131 -13.71 13.00 2.93
CA LEU A 131 -13.57 13.54 4.30
C LEU A 131 -13.46 12.43 5.34
N SER A 132 -14.30 11.41 5.24
CA SER A 132 -14.29 10.27 6.17
C SER A 132 -12.98 9.50 6.09
N THR A 133 -12.46 9.27 4.89
CA THR A 133 -11.17 8.60 4.67
C THR A 133 -10.03 9.41 5.28
N LEU A 134 -9.95 10.70 4.98
CA LEU A 134 -8.88 11.55 5.52
C LEU A 134 -8.94 11.62 7.05
N LEU A 135 -10.11 11.85 7.61
CA LEU A 135 -10.28 11.88 9.08
C LEU A 135 -9.88 10.54 9.72
N GLY A 136 -10.35 9.42 9.17
CA GLY A 136 -10.01 8.10 9.70
C GLY A 136 -8.51 7.80 9.61
N THR A 137 -7.87 8.14 8.48
CA THR A 137 -6.44 7.94 8.28
C THR A 137 -5.60 8.81 9.24
N PHE A 138 -5.95 10.08 9.41
CA PHE A 138 -5.22 10.96 10.34
C PHE A 138 -5.46 10.59 11.82
N ILE A 139 -6.64 10.11 12.18
CA ILE A 139 -6.90 9.57 13.53
C ILE A 139 -6.06 8.32 13.76
N SER A 140 -5.99 7.41 12.80
CA SER A 140 -5.18 6.18 12.90
C SER A 140 -3.71 6.50 13.15
N ILE A 141 -3.16 7.48 12.42
CA ILE A 141 -1.78 7.92 12.62
C ILE A 141 -1.57 8.61 13.97
N GLY A 142 -2.54 9.42 14.39
CA GLY A 142 -2.50 10.06 15.70
C GLY A 142 -2.44 9.05 16.85
N ILE A 143 -3.23 7.97 16.74
CA ILE A 143 -3.21 6.85 17.70
C ILE A 143 -1.84 6.14 17.65
N SER A 144 -1.31 5.86 16.45
CA SER A 144 -0.01 5.21 16.29
C SER A 144 1.12 6.05 16.88
N GLN A 145 1.11 7.35 16.64
CA GLN A 145 2.06 8.29 17.22
C GLN A 145 1.97 8.32 18.76
N LEU A 146 0.75 8.35 19.30
CA LEU A 146 0.52 8.31 20.73
C LEU A 146 1.09 7.03 21.35
N ILE A 147 0.82 5.88 20.76
CA ILE A 147 1.34 4.59 21.22
C ILE A 147 2.87 4.59 21.19
N MET A 148 3.48 5.06 20.10
CA MET A 148 4.95 5.15 19.99
C MET A 148 5.56 6.04 21.08
N THR A 149 4.92 7.16 21.38
CA THR A 149 5.37 8.07 22.44
C THR A 149 5.24 7.41 23.83
N LEU A 150 4.12 6.76 24.12
CA LEU A 150 3.88 6.08 25.38
C LEU A 150 4.80 4.87 25.61
N THR A 151 5.17 4.16 24.57
CA THR A 151 6.06 3.00 24.63
C THR A 151 7.54 3.35 24.46
N ASN A 152 7.89 4.65 24.31
CA ASN A 152 9.23 5.11 23.95
C ASN A 152 9.80 4.35 22.72
N SER A 153 8.94 4.02 21.77
CA SER A 153 9.26 3.21 20.59
C SER A 153 9.82 1.81 20.89
N ASN A 154 9.66 1.31 22.12
CA ASN A 154 10.06 -0.04 22.50
C ASN A 154 9.19 -1.08 21.77
N GLY A 155 9.83 -2.12 21.25
CA GLY A 155 9.15 -3.20 20.50
C GLY A 155 9.07 -2.98 18.99
N ILE A 156 9.46 -1.81 18.48
CA ILE A 156 9.59 -1.58 17.04
C ILE A 156 10.99 -2.02 16.62
N LYS A 157 11.07 -3.06 15.78
CA LYS A 157 12.34 -3.55 15.25
C LYS A 157 12.71 -2.76 13.99
N TYR A 158 13.59 -1.79 14.16
CA TYR A 158 14.14 -1.00 13.03
C TYR A 158 15.29 -1.71 12.29
N GLU A 159 15.68 -2.90 12.72
CA GLU A 159 16.86 -3.64 12.21
C GLU A 159 16.70 -3.97 10.72
N THR A 160 15.49 -4.21 10.26
CA THR A 160 15.19 -4.42 8.83
C THR A 160 15.30 -3.15 7.99
N MET A 161 15.43 -1.98 8.62
CA MET A 161 15.54 -0.67 7.99
C MET A 161 16.97 -0.11 7.99
N SER A 162 17.99 -0.94 8.29
CA SER A 162 19.38 -0.53 8.47
C SER A 162 20.05 0.15 7.27
N PHE A 163 19.46 0.06 6.09
CA PHE A 163 19.98 0.67 4.86
C PHE A 163 19.39 2.05 4.53
N LEU A 164 18.60 2.62 5.42
CA LEU A 164 17.90 3.88 5.16
C LEU A 164 18.66 5.05 5.79
N THR A 165 18.91 6.08 5.00
CA THR A 165 19.51 7.35 5.43
C THR A 165 18.53 8.26 6.17
N ILE A 166 17.24 7.88 6.22
CA ILE A 166 16.15 8.64 6.83
C ILE A 166 15.91 8.12 8.24
N GLN A 167 15.39 8.98 9.13
CA GLN A 167 14.99 8.56 10.47
C GLN A 167 13.97 7.41 10.43
N PRO A 168 14.24 6.25 11.02
CA PRO A 168 13.39 5.06 10.93
C PRO A 168 11.95 5.32 11.38
N THR A 169 11.78 6.17 12.38
CA THR A 169 10.47 6.59 12.91
C THR A 169 9.59 7.26 11.84
N GLN A 170 10.16 8.14 11.01
CA GLN A 170 9.41 8.83 9.96
C GLN A 170 8.95 7.86 8.88
N ILE A 171 9.81 6.91 8.51
CA ILE A 171 9.48 5.88 7.52
C ILE A 171 8.39 4.95 8.06
N PHE A 172 8.50 4.54 9.32
CA PHE A 172 7.49 3.71 9.96
C PHE A 172 6.12 4.40 9.99
N LEU A 173 6.04 5.66 10.41
CA LEU A 173 4.81 6.43 10.39
C LEU A 173 4.25 6.64 8.97
N ALA A 174 5.11 6.89 7.98
CA ALA A 174 4.70 7.00 6.59
C ALA A 174 4.15 5.68 6.05
N SER A 175 4.74 4.55 6.42
CA SER A 175 4.25 3.21 6.06
C SER A 175 2.88 2.92 6.66
N ILE A 176 2.67 3.28 7.92
CA ILE A 176 1.34 3.20 8.56
C ILE A 176 0.34 4.10 7.84
N LEU A 177 0.73 5.32 7.48
CA LEU A 177 -0.13 6.27 6.77
C LEU A 177 -0.62 5.70 5.44
N ILE A 178 0.29 5.18 4.64
CA ILE A 178 -0.04 4.60 3.32
C ILE A 178 -0.84 3.30 3.49
N GLY A 179 -0.43 2.43 4.43
CA GLY A 179 -1.09 1.15 4.68
C GLY A 179 -2.52 1.32 5.22
N SER A 180 -2.72 2.25 6.16
CA SER A 180 -4.04 2.53 6.71
C SER A 180 -4.98 3.20 5.70
N LEU A 181 -4.44 3.98 4.76
CA LEU A 181 -5.25 4.66 3.74
C LEU A 181 -6.14 3.69 2.97
N GLY A 182 -5.59 2.58 2.47
CA GLY A 182 -6.35 1.59 1.71
C GLY A 182 -7.52 1.02 2.50
N ALA A 183 -7.26 0.54 3.72
CA ALA A 183 -8.27 -0.04 4.59
C ALA A 183 -9.37 0.97 4.98
N VAL A 184 -8.98 2.19 5.36
CA VAL A 184 -9.92 3.26 5.74
C VAL A 184 -10.76 3.70 4.54
N MET A 185 -10.15 3.79 3.34
CA MET A 185 -10.83 4.15 2.10
C MET A 185 -11.93 3.14 1.76
N ASP A 186 -11.64 1.84 1.83
CA ASP A 186 -12.61 0.79 1.53
C ASP A 186 -13.81 0.84 2.47
N VAL A 187 -13.58 1.01 3.77
CA VAL A 187 -14.65 1.17 4.77
C VAL A 187 -15.47 2.43 4.50
N ALA A 188 -14.79 3.56 4.25
CA ALA A 188 -15.45 4.84 4.01
C ALA A 188 -16.33 4.82 2.75
N ILE A 189 -15.85 4.23 1.64
CA ILE A 189 -16.63 4.10 0.39
C ILE A 189 -17.82 3.19 0.61
N THR A 190 -17.61 2.02 1.19
CA THR A 190 -18.65 1.01 1.38
C THR A 190 -19.75 1.53 2.30
N LEU A 191 -19.40 2.10 3.44
CA LEU A 191 -20.35 2.66 4.40
C LEU A 191 -21.10 3.84 3.80
N THR A 192 -20.39 4.78 3.17
CA THR A 192 -21.03 5.94 2.56
C THR A 192 -21.96 5.55 1.43
N SER A 193 -21.56 4.62 0.56
CA SER A 193 -22.39 4.12 -0.54
C SER A 193 -23.66 3.45 -0.01
N SER A 194 -23.53 2.60 0.99
CA SER A 194 -24.68 1.91 1.62
C SER A 194 -25.66 2.89 2.25
N LEU A 195 -25.18 3.91 2.96
CA LEU A 195 -26.04 4.92 3.58
C LEU A 195 -26.77 5.79 2.54
N TYR A 196 -26.09 6.15 1.47
CA TYR A 196 -26.71 6.90 0.37
C TYR A 196 -27.76 6.05 -0.36
N GLU A 197 -27.50 4.75 -0.55
CA GLU A 197 -28.48 3.83 -1.15
C GLU A 197 -29.71 3.66 -0.26
N ILE A 198 -29.55 3.45 1.04
CA ILE A 198 -30.67 3.38 2.00
C ILE A 198 -31.48 4.67 1.96
N LYS A 199 -30.82 5.84 1.91
CA LYS A 199 -31.52 7.12 1.84
C LYS A 199 -32.26 7.33 0.51
N ALA A 200 -31.72 6.82 -0.59
CA ALA A 200 -32.34 6.88 -1.91
C ALA A 200 -33.61 6.00 -1.99
N GLN A 201 -33.51 4.77 -1.43
CA GLN A 201 -34.66 3.84 -1.40
C GLN A 201 -35.74 4.27 -0.40
N HIS A 202 -35.37 4.90 0.70
CA HIS A 202 -36.24 5.38 1.76
C HIS A 202 -36.06 6.89 2.02
N PRO A 203 -36.59 7.78 1.16
CA PRO A 203 -36.36 9.23 1.30
C PRO A 203 -36.88 9.82 2.63
N THR A 204 -37.87 9.21 3.24
CA THR A 204 -38.49 9.64 4.51
C THR A 204 -37.85 9.07 5.76
N ILE A 205 -36.77 8.25 5.60
CA ILE A 205 -36.08 7.65 6.75
C ILE A 205 -35.55 8.74 7.71
N SER A 206 -35.81 8.55 9.00
CA SER A 206 -35.34 9.48 10.02
C SER A 206 -33.80 9.38 10.17
N MET A 207 -33.15 10.49 10.49
CA MET A 207 -31.70 10.52 10.71
C MET A 207 -31.25 9.57 11.81
N LYS A 208 -32.09 9.35 12.84
CA LYS A 208 -31.82 8.39 13.91
C LYS A 208 -31.73 6.95 13.37
N ARG A 209 -32.66 6.53 12.53
CA ARG A 209 -32.66 5.21 11.90
C ARG A 209 -31.49 5.07 10.91
N LEU A 210 -31.21 6.10 10.10
CA LEU A 210 -30.09 6.08 9.17
C LEU A 210 -28.75 5.94 9.91
N LYS A 211 -28.56 6.68 11.01
CA LYS A 211 -27.38 6.54 11.87
C LYS A 211 -27.26 5.13 12.45
N GLN A 212 -28.36 4.54 12.94
CA GLN A 212 -28.34 3.18 13.49
C GLN A 212 -27.96 2.14 12.42
N SER A 213 -28.52 2.27 11.19
CA SER A 213 -28.13 1.44 10.07
C SER A 213 -26.64 1.56 9.75
N GLY A 214 -26.09 2.79 9.75
CA GLY A 214 -24.67 3.01 9.55
C GLY A 214 -23.79 2.36 10.61
N ILE A 215 -24.19 2.43 11.89
CA ILE A 215 -23.47 1.77 12.98
C ILE A 215 -23.48 0.24 12.80
N ASN A 216 -24.63 -0.34 12.43
CA ASN A 216 -24.74 -1.78 12.22
C ASN A 216 -23.85 -2.24 11.04
N ILE A 217 -23.96 -1.57 9.88
CA ILE A 217 -23.12 -1.85 8.71
C ILE A 217 -21.62 -1.71 9.07
N GLY A 218 -21.27 -0.63 9.80
CA GLY A 218 -19.90 -0.41 10.23
C GLY A 218 -19.36 -1.53 11.13
N LYS A 219 -20.19 -2.06 12.04
CA LYS A 219 -19.83 -3.21 12.88
C LYS A 219 -19.58 -4.47 12.06
N ASP A 220 -20.40 -4.75 11.06
CA ASP A 220 -20.27 -5.91 10.20
C ASP A 220 -18.97 -5.83 9.36
N ILE A 221 -18.71 -4.65 8.75
CA ILE A 221 -17.47 -4.40 8.02
C ILE A 221 -16.26 -4.54 8.95
N MET A 222 -16.30 -3.94 10.13
CA MET A 222 -15.21 -4.00 11.11
C MET A 222 -14.91 -5.45 11.52
N GLY A 223 -15.94 -6.27 11.75
CA GLY A 223 -15.76 -7.67 12.12
C GLY A 223 -15.02 -8.49 11.06
N THR A 224 -15.36 -8.30 9.78
CA THR A 224 -14.68 -8.99 8.67
C THR A 224 -13.28 -8.44 8.43
N MET A 225 -13.11 -7.12 8.41
CA MET A 225 -11.82 -6.46 8.14
C MET A 225 -10.80 -6.72 9.26
N THR A 226 -11.21 -6.76 10.52
CA THR A 226 -10.32 -7.08 11.64
C THR A 226 -9.69 -8.46 11.46
N ASN A 227 -10.47 -9.46 11.06
CA ASN A 227 -9.93 -10.80 10.82
C ASN A 227 -8.95 -10.81 9.65
N ILE A 228 -9.29 -10.15 8.53
CA ILE A 228 -8.42 -10.08 7.36
C ILE A 228 -7.08 -9.39 7.71
N LEU A 229 -7.14 -8.25 8.40
CA LEU A 229 -5.94 -7.51 8.79
C LEU A 229 -5.11 -8.30 9.81
N PHE A 230 -5.75 -8.96 10.78
CA PHE A 230 -5.04 -9.79 11.74
C PHE A 230 -4.22 -10.87 11.04
N PHE A 231 -4.83 -11.66 10.16
CA PHE A 231 -4.12 -12.73 9.45
C PHE A 231 -3.08 -12.17 8.46
N ALA A 232 -3.32 -11.02 7.84
CA ALA A 232 -2.37 -10.39 6.93
C ALA A 232 -1.10 -9.88 7.64
N TYR A 233 -1.20 -9.49 8.92
CA TYR A 233 -0.05 -8.96 9.67
C TYR A 233 0.63 -9.98 10.58
N VAL A 234 -0.02 -11.11 10.88
CA VAL A 234 0.55 -12.16 11.75
C VAL A 234 1.21 -13.27 10.94
N SER A 235 0.82 -13.45 9.68
CA SER A 235 1.45 -14.41 8.75
C SER A 235 2.75 -13.87 8.16
#